data_6b1370abadc4a50ba6006d4d4937c3c6
#
_entry.id   6b1370abadc4a50ba6006d4d4937c3c6
#
_cell.length_a   1.000
_cell.length_b   1.000
_cell.length_c   1.000
_cell.angle_alpha   90.00
_cell.angle_beta   90.00
_cell.angle_gamma   90.00
#
_symmetry.space_group_name_H-M   'P 1'
#
loop_
_entity.id
_entity.type
_entity.pdbx_description
1 polymer ?
#
loop_
_entity_poly.entity_id
_entity_poly.type
_entity_poly.pdbx_seq_one_letter_code
_entity_poly.pdbx_strand_id
1 'polypeptide(L)'
;YWQRLFAPNLKIHPEFVAFHQKNYGTASYQDFVQQFKAELFKPEDWARIFEEAGAKYVVLTSKHHEGFTLWPSAQSWNWNAVDVGPHRDLAGDLAKAVKARNLRMGFYYSLYEWFNPVYKSDVQRYVTERMLPQMKDLVTRYEPDVLWTDGEWDHPAKTWQSEAFLAWLFNESKVKDQIVVNDRWGNDTKGQHGSFRTSEYGQGAASNSQRPWEECRGMGESFGYNRNENLEMYQSGEQLVH
;
A
#
# COMPACT_ATOMS: atom_id res chain seq x y z
N TYR A 1 -0.02 -13.28 7.67
CA TYR A 1 0.75 -14.50 7.95
C TYR A 1 2.03 -14.18 8.73
N TRP A 2 3.00 -13.44 8.16
CA TRP A 2 4.28 -13.11 8.78
C TRP A 2 4.17 -12.29 10.05
N GLN A 3 3.26 -11.33 10.08
CA GLN A 3 2.98 -10.56 11.28
C GLN A 3 2.59 -11.45 12.45
N ARG A 4 1.78 -12.48 12.20
CA ARG A 4 1.35 -13.44 13.24
C ARG A 4 2.43 -14.43 13.66
N LEU A 5 3.46 -14.61 12.84
CA LEU A 5 4.62 -15.44 13.21
C LEU A 5 5.61 -14.71 14.11
N PHE A 6 5.84 -13.40 13.89
CA PHE A 6 7.00 -12.72 14.42
C PHE A 6 6.69 -11.43 15.20
N ALA A 7 5.44 -10.98 15.26
CA ALA A 7 5.11 -9.77 16.02
C ALA A 7 5.17 -10.02 17.52
N PRO A 8 6.05 -9.36 18.26
CA PRO A 8 6.24 -9.63 19.70
C PRO A 8 5.00 -9.31 20.56
N ASN A 9 4.07 -8.51 20.05
CA ASN A 9 2.88 -8.04 20.78
C ASN A 9 1.57 -8.70 20.32
N LEU A 10 1.58 -9.53 19.28
CA LEU A 10 0.44 -10.30 18.84
C LEU A 10 0.59 -11.73 19.37
N LYS A 11 -0.52 -12.34 19.81
CA LYS A 11 -0.51 -13.76 20.13
C LYS A 11 0.08 -14.52 18.94
N ILE A 12 1.25 -15.12 19.15
CA ILE A 12 1.82 -16.05 18.20
C ILE A 12 0.80 -17.16 18.06
N HIS A 13 0.31 -17.38 16.86
CA HIS A 13 -0.63 -18.46 16.57
C HIS A 13 0.18 -19.74 16.29
N PRO A 14 0.16 -20.73 17.18
CA PRO A 14 0.97 -21.94 17.04
C PRO A 14 0.76 -22.66 15.71
N GLU A 15 -0.46 -22.59 15.17
CA GLU A 15 -0.81 -23.18 13.88
C GLU A 15 -0.03 -22.56 12.71
N PHE A 16 0.25 -21.24 12.73
CA PHE A 16 1.06 -20.60 11.69
C PHE A 16 2.53 -21.00 11.81
N VAL A 17 3.04 -21.10 13.05
CA VAL A 17 4.41 -21.56 13.31
C VAL A 17 4.59 -23.00 12.82
N ALA A 18 3.68 -23.87 13.19
CA ALA A 18 3.72 -25.28 12.76
C ALA A 18 3.62 -25.42 11.23
N PHE A 19 2.73 -24.66 10.61
CA PHE A 19 2.61 -24.61 9.13
C PHE A 19 3.90 -24.15 8.48
N HIS A 20 4.51 -23.06 9.00
CA HIS A 20 5.76 -22.53 8.45
C HIS A 20 6.89 -23.56 8.58
N GLN A 21 7.10 -24.11 9.78
CA GLN A 21 8.14 -25.09 10.01
C GLN A 21 7.98 -26.34 9.13
N LYS A 22 6.74 -26.81 8.97
CA LYS A 22 6.44 -27.97 8.13
C LYS A 22 6.74 -27.75 6.66
N ASN A 23 6.41 -26.57 6.11
CA ASN A 23 6.45 -26.32 4.67
C ASN A 23 7.71 -25.57 4.20
N TYR A 24 8.31 -24.79 5.08
CA TYR A 24 9.41 -23.86 4.73
C TYR A 24 10.63 -23.96 5.66
N GLY A 25 10.54 -24.77 6.73
CA GLY A 25 11.64 -24.95 7.67
C GLY A 25 12.05 -23.65 8.35
N THR A 26 13.30 -23.26 8.17
CA THR A 26 13.89 -22.06 8.75
C THR A 26 13.91 -20.86 7.79
N ALA A 27 13.24 -20.94 6.64
CA ALA A 27 13.20 -19.85 5.67
C ALA A 27 12.68 -18.56 6.31
N SER A 28 13.35 -17.45 6.03
CA SER A 28 12.90 -16.10 6.39
C SER A 28 11.90 -15.56 5.37
N TYR A 29 11.25 -14.44 5.67
CA TYR A 29 10.39 -13.76 4.70
C TYR A 29 11.18 -13.33 3.46
N GLN A 30 12.41 -12.88 3.66
CA GLN A 30 13.28 -12.41 2.60
C GLN A 30 13.65 -13.53 1.62
N ASP A 31 13.68 -14.78 2.05
CA ASP A 31 13.99 -15.93 1.18
C ASP A 31 12.91 -16.15 0.10
N PHE A 32 11.67 -15.66 0.32
CA PHE A 32 10.59 -15.78 -0.66
C PHE A 32 10.68 -14.81 -1.82
N VAL A 33 11.49 -13.77 -1.74
CA VAL A 33 11.57 -12.75 -2.79
C VAL A 33 11.94 -13.33 -4.16
N GLN A 34 12.77 -14.37 -4.17
CA GLN A 34 13.18 -15.04 -5.41
C GLN A 34 12.05 -15.81 -6.09
N GLN A 35 10.97 -16.10 -5.36
CA GLN A 35 9.77 -16.75 -5.89
C GLN A 35 8.76 -15.76 -6.47
N PHE A 36 8.90 -14.47 -6.17
CA PHE A 36 8.06 -13.42 -6.73
C PHE A 36 8.54 -13.08 -8.15
N LYS A 37 7.92 -13.66 -9.16
CA LYS A 37 8.31 -13.50 -10.59
C LYS A 37 7.41 -12.57 -11.37
N ALA A 38 6.17 -12.36 -10.92
CA ALA A 38 5.14 -11.57 -11.61
C ALA A 38 4.92 -12.02 -13.09
N GLU A 39 5.00 -13.34 -13.36
CA GLU A 39 4.94 -13.90 -14.73
C GLU A 39 3.63 -13.57 -15.43
N LEU A 40 2.54 -13.51 -14.69
CA LEU A 40 1.21 -13.22 -15.23
C LEU A 40 0.84 -11.74 -15.20
N PHE A 41 1.76 -10.87 -14.75
CA PHE A 41 1.51 -9.44 -14.70
C PHE A 41 1.59 -8.81 -16.10
N LYS A 42 0.43 -8.49 -16.65
CA LYS A 42 0.23 -7.78 -17.92
C LYS A 42 -0.50 -6.48 -17.63
N PRO A 43 0.20 -5.36 -17.47
CA PRO A 43 -0.40 -4.11 -17.00
C PRO A 43 -1.50 -3.58 -17.92
N GLU A 44 -1.39 -3.79 -19.24
CA GLU A 44 -2.40 -3.40 -20.20
C GLU A 44 -3.71 -4.20 -20.04
N ASP A 45 -3.62 -5.50 -19.74
CA ASP A 45 -4.78 -6.35 -19.47
C ASP A 45 -5.44 -5.95 -18.15
N TRP A 46 -4.64 -5.65 -17.11
CA TRP A 46 -5.16 -5.16 -15.84
C TRP A 46 -5.88 -3.82 -16.01
N ALA A 47 -5.26 -2.88 -16.69
CA ALA A 47 -5.87 -1.58 -16.95
C ALA A 47 -7.18 -1.68 -17.74
N ARG A 48 -7.25 -2.61 -18.71
CA ARG A 48 -8.49 -2.90 -19.46
C ARG A 48 -9.58 -3.45 -18.53
N ILE A 49 -9.25 -4.39 -17.65
CA ILE A 49 -10.19 -4.98 -16.69
C ILE A 49 -10.73 -3.90 -15.75
N PHE A 50 -9.88 -3.01 -15.25
CA PHE A 50 -10.32 -1.91 -14.38
C PHE A 50 -11.27 -0.95 -15.09
N GLU A 51 -10.98 -0.61 -16.34
CA GLU A 51 -11.86 0.22 -17.18
C GLU A 51 -13.22 -0.44 -17.41
N GLU A 52 -13.23 -1.73 -17.82
CA GLU A 52 -14.43 -2.52 -18.05
C GLU A 52 -15.28 -2.70 -16.77
N ALA A 53 -14.63 -2.78 -15.61
CA ALA A 53 -15.28 -2.79 -14.30
C ALA A 53 -15.85 -1.42 -13.89
N GLY A 54 -15.63 -0.36 -14.69
CA GLY A 54 -16.15 0.98 -14.42
C GLY A 54 -15.32 1.80 -13.44
N ALA A 55 -14.10 1.37 -13.08
CA ALA A 55 -13.22 2.12 -12.22
C ALA A 55 -12.96 3.55 -12.74
N LYS A 56 -12.79 4.48 -11.83
CA LYS A 56 -12.41 5.87 -12.14
C LYS A 56 -10.97 6.17 -11.73
N TYR A 57 -10.50 5.47 -10.74
CA TYR A 57 -9.11 5.49 -10.28
C TYR A 57 -8.69 4.09 -9.80
N VAL A 58 -7.39 3.89 -9.75
CA VAL A 58 -6.75 2.66 -9.27
C VAL A 58 -5.67 3.06 -8.28
N VAL A 59 -5.61 2.39 -7.14
CA VAL A 59 -4.55 2.59 -6.14
C VAL A 59 -3.76 1.29 -6.01
N LEU A 60 -2.51 1.30 -6.47
CA LEU A 60 -1.61 0.15 -6.33
C LEU A 60 -0.95 0.16 -4.96
N THR A 61 -0.97 -0.96 -4.27
CA THR A 61 -0.12 -1.17 -3.09
C THR A 61 1.34 -1.22 -3.51
N SER A 62 1.99 -0.04 -3.57
CA SER A 62 3.36 0.09 -4.10
C SER A 62 4.43 -0.31 -3.10
N LYS A 63 4.17 -0.12 -1.80
CA LYS A 63 4.97 -0.60 -0.68
C LYS A 63 4.07 -0.89 0.50
N HIS A 64 4.04 -2.12 0.98
CA HIS A 64 3.32 -2.50 2.20
C HIS A 64 4.26 -2.47 3.42
N HIS A 65 3.80 -2.95 4.58
CA HIS A 65 4.51 -2.85 5.87
C HIS A 65 5.83 -3.60 5.95
N GLU A 66 6.10 -4.55 5.05
CA GLU A 66 7.39 -5.25 4.98
C GLU A 66 8.50 -4.43 4.31
N GLY A 67 8.16 -3.31 3.69
CA GLY A 67 9.11 -2.38 3.10
C GLY A 67 9.60 -2.72 1.69
N PHE A 68 9.08 -3.80 1.07
CA PHE A 68 9.40 -4.13 -0.33
C PHE A 68 8.70 -3.16 -1.27
N THR A 69 9.46 -2.57 -2.20
CA THR A 69 8.90 -1.60 -3.15
C THR A 69 8.72 -2.20 -4.54
N LEU A 70 7.60 -1.89 -5.18
CA LEU A 70 7.31 -2.34 -6.55
C LEU A 70 7.94 -1.45 -7.63
N TRP A 71 8.83 -0.54 -7.23
CA TRP A 71 9.58 0.36 -8.12
C TRP A 71 11.05 0.43 -7.68
N PRO A 72 11.98 0.93 -8.55
CA PRO A 72 13.42 1.01 -8.25
C PRO A 72 13.73 2.13 -7.24
N SER A 73 13.44 1.88 -5.97
CA SER A 73 13.73 2.81 -4.88
C SER A 73 15.15 2.64 -4.36
N ALA A 74 15.94 3.71 -4.40
CA ALA A 74 17.30 3.73 -3.84
C ALA A 74 17.33 3.45 -2.33
N GLN A 75 16.24 3.81 -1.61
CA GLN A 75 16.11 3.57 -0.17
C GLN A 75 15.79 2.10 0.16
N SER A 76 15.36 1.32 -0.82
CA SER A 76 15.09 -0.12 -0.69
C SER A 76 16.04 -0.96 -1.53
N TRP A 77 17.35 -0.62 -1.52
CA TRP A 77 18.36 -1.38 -2.24
C TRP A 77 18.31 -2.88 -1.90
N ASN A 78 18.34 -3.74 -2.93
CA ASN A 78 18.12 -5.19 -2.85
C ASN A 78 16.79 -5.62 -2.17
N TRP A 79 15.86 -4.70 -1.99
CA TRP A 79 14.52 -4.97 -1.46
C TRP A 79 13.46 -4.22 -2.27
N ASN A 80 13.56 -4.32 -3.59
CA ASN A 80 12.63 -3.76 -4.56
C ASN A 80 12.49 -4.68 -5.78
N ALA A 81 11.41 -4.52 -6.52
CA ALA A 81 11.04 -5.39 -7.64
C ALA A 81 11.96 -5.31 -8.87
N VAL A 82 12.86 -4.33 -8.93
CA VAL A 82 13.85 -4.21 -10.00
C VAL A 82 15.15 -4.92 -9.64
N ASP A 83 15.61 -4.77 -8.40
CA ASP A 83 16.85 -5.39 -7.96
C ASP A 83 16.70 -6.91 -7.77
N VAL A 84 15.54 -7.36 -7.28
CA VAL A 84 15.28 -8.76 -6.95
C VAL A 84 13.86 -9.19 -7.36
N GLY A 85 13.66 -10.49 -7.52
CA GLY A 85 12.37 -11.06 -7.86
C GLY A 85 12.02 -10.89 -9.34
N PRO A 86 11.04 -10.06 -9.72
CA PRO A 86 10.59 -9.91 -11.11
C PRO A 86 11.56 -9.13 -12.01
N HIS A 87 12.54 -8.43 -11.45
CA HIS A 87 13.48 -7.55 -12.18
C HIS A 87 12.77 -6.54 -13.10
N ARG A 88 11.72 -5.92 -12.59
CA ARG A 88 10.82 -5.08 -13.36
C ARG A 88 10.22 -3.96 -12.51
N ASP A 89 10.05 -2.78 -13.10
CA ASP A 89 9.33 -1.66 -12.49
C ASP A 89 7.81 -1.86 -12.61
N LEU A 90 7.24 -2.65 -11.70
CA LEU A 90 5.83 -3.00 -11.73
C LEU A 90 4.92 -1.77 -11.50
N ALA A 91 5.36 -0.84 -10.65
CA ALA A 91 4.62 0.38 -10.36
C ALA A 91 4.54 1.30 -11.59
N GLY A 92 5.68 1.51 -12.26
CA GLY A 92 5.76 2.33 -13.45
C GLY A 92 4.99 1.73 -14.64
N ASP A 93 5.11 0.42 -14.84
CA ASP A 93 4.39 -0.27 -15.92
C ASP A 93 2.87 -0.17 -15.74
N LEU A 94 2.35 -0.39 -14.52
CA LEU A 94 0.93 -0.26 -14.25
C LEU A 94 0.46 1.19 -14.38
N ALA A 95 1.24 2.15 -13.85
CA ALA A 95 0.89 3.56 -13.95
C ALA A 95 0.75 4.02 -15.41
N LYS A 96 1.66 3.60 -16.27
CA LYS A 96 1.61 3.88 -17.71
C LYS A 96 0.36 3.30 -18.36
N ALA A 97 0.05 2.04 -18.08
CA ALA A 97 -1.10 1.36 -18.67
C ALA A 97 -2.44 1.95 -18.21
N VAL A 98 -2.56 2.26 -16.90
CA VAL A 98 -3.77 2.87 -16.31
C VAL A 98 -4.03 4.26 -16.90
N LYS A 99 -2.98 5.11 -16.94
CA LYS A 99 -3.09 6.47 -17.50
C LYS A 99 -3.41 6.46 -19.01
N ALA A 100 -2.90 5.47 -19.76
CA ALA A 100 -3.21 5.33 -21.18
C ALA A 100 -4.70 5.05 -21.45
N ARG A 101 -5.45 4.62 -20.44
CA ARG A 101 -6.91 4.43 -20.50
C ARG A 101 -7.71 5.56 -19.86
N ASN A 102 -7.08 6.71 -19.61
CA ASN A 102 -7.69 7.87 -18.94
C ASN A 102 -8.24 7.55 -17.54
N LEU A 103 -7.73 6.51 -16.89
CA LEU A 103 -8.00 6.24 -15.49
C LEU A 103 -6.99 7.00 -14.61
N ARG A 104 -7.44 7.43 -13.45
CA ARG A 104 -6.55 8.06 -12.46
C ARG A 104 -5.70 7.01 -11.77
N MET A 105 -4.42 7.32 -11.57
CA MET A 105 -3.48 6.40 -10.92
C MET A 105 -3.07 6.90 -9.55
N GLY A 106 -3.24 6.07 -8.55
CA GLY A 106 -2.79 6.30 -7.19
C GLY A 106 -1.82 5.24 -6.70
N PHE A 107 -1.12 5.57 -5.61
CA PHE A 107 -0.26 4.63 -4.90
C PHE A 107 -0.59 4.60 -3.42
N TYR A 108 -0.77 3.40 -2.91
CA TYR A 108 -0.73 3.12 -1.50
C TYR A 108 0.73 3.03 -1.05
N TYR A 109 1.02 3.63 0.09
CA TYR A 109 2.34 3.63 0.70
C TYR A 109 2.23 3.46 2.22
N SER A 110 2.88 2.42 2.77
CA SER A 110 2.97 2.24 4.22
C SER A 110 4.04 3.17 4.81
N LEU A 111 3.65 4.00 5.79
CA LEU A 111 4.59 4.79 6.60
C LEU A 111 5.45 3.88 7.48
N TYR A 112 4.88 2.80 7.93
CA TYR A 112 5.41 1.81 8.85
C TYR A 112 6.23 0.72 8.14
N GLU A 113 7.32 0.23 8.75
CA GLU A 113 8.10 -0.90 8.25
C GLU A 113 8.49 -1.87 9.38
N TRP A 114 7.82 -2.99 9.50
CA TRP A 114 8.04 -3.94 10.59
C TRP A 114 9.37 -4.70 10.56
N PHE A 115 10.02 -4.85 9.39
CA PHE A 115 11.34 -5.52 9.29
C PHE A 115 12.51 -4.54 9.35
N ASN A 116 12.27 -3.24 9.28
CA ASN A 116 13.34 -2.26 9.21
C ASN A 116 13.96 -2.04 10.60
N PRO A 117 15.27 -2.34 10.78
CA PRO A 117 15.92 -2.17 12.07
C PRO A 117 16.04 -0.69 12.48
N VAL A 118 16.18 0.22 11.52
CA VAL A 118 16.26 1.67 11.80
C VAL A 118 14.90 2.18 12.27
N TYR A 119 13.79 1.74 11.65
CA TYR A 119 12.45 2.07 12.12
C TYR A 119 12.25 1.71 13.61
N LYS A 120 12.74 0.53 14.02
CA LYS A 120 12.59 0.03 15.38
C LYS A 120 13.50 0.72 16.39
N SER A 121 14.67 1.19 15.99
CA SER A 121 15.68 1.78 16.88
C SER A 121 15.66 3.30 16.87
N ASP A 122 15.35 3.93 15.76
CA ASP A 122 15.36 5.39 15.58
C ASP A 122 14.37 5.79 14.45
N VAL A 123 13.12 5.99 14.86
CA VAL A 123 12.05 6.35 13.92
C VAL A 123 12.30 7.69 13.22
N GLN A 124 12.94 8.67 13.88
CA GLN A 124 13.24 9.96 13.26
C GLN A 124 14.24 9.82 12.13
N ARG A 125 15.27 9.03 12.34
CA ARG A 125 16.25 8.69 11.30
C ARG A 125 15.58 7.94 10.14
N TYR A 126 14.74 6.95 10.44
CA TYR A 126 13.96 6.25 9.41
C TYR A 126 13.12 7.21 8.57
N VAL A 127 12.40 8.12 9.21
CA VAL A 127 11.55 9.10 8.53
C VAL A 127 12.37 9.99 7.60
N THR A 128 13.49 10.54 8.09
CA THR A 128 14.30 11.51 7.32
C THR A 128 15.15 10.89 6.23
N GLU A 129 15.75 9.71 6.48
CA GLU A 129 16.72 9.10 5.56
C GLU A 129 16.06 8.10 4.59
N ARG A 130 14.86 7.57 4.92
CA ARG A 130 14.19 6.56 4.10
C ARG A 130 12.79 6.96 3.67
N MET A 131 11.86 7.14 4.59
CA MET A 131 10.44 7.31 4.28
C MET A 131 10.17 8.54 3.41
N LEU A 132 10.60 9.72 3.85
CA LEU A 132 10.35 10.97 3.11
C LEU A 132 11.02 11.00 1.73
N PRO A 133 12.33 10.65 1.57
CA PRO A 133 12.95 10.58 0.25
C PRO A 133 12.25 9.57 -0.67
N GLN A 134 11.83 8.43 -0.13
CA GLN A 134 11.16 7.37 -0.89
C GLN A 134 9.77 7.79 -1.37
N MET A 135 8.98 8.44 -0.52
CA MET A 135 7.68 8.99 -0.91
C MET A 135 7.82 10.10 -1.97
N LYS A 136 8.82 10.98 -1.81
CA LYS A 136 9.12 12.03 -2.81
C LYS A 136 9.56 11.43 -4.14
N ASP A 137 10.37 10.37 -4.15
CA ASP A 137 10.76 9.64 -5.36
C ASP A 137 9.53 9.05 -6.06
N LEU A 138 8.65 8.36 -5.32
CA LEU A 138 7.40 7.78 -5.84
C LEU A 138 6.54 8.84 -6.54
N VAL A 139 6.29 9.96 -5.86
CA VAL A 139 5.48 11.08 -6.39
C VAL A 139 6.13 11.71 -7.60
N THR A 140 7.43 12.00 -7.54
CA THR A 140 8.16 12.68 -8.62
C THR A 140 8.27 11.81 -9.87
N ARG A 141 8.45 10.51 -9.69
CA ARG A 141 8.65 9.55 -10.76
C ARG A 141 7.39 9.23 -11.53
N TYR A 142 6.27 9.05 -10.85
CA TYR A 142 5.05 8.55 -11.47
C TYR A 142 3.90 9.56 -11.53
N GLU A 143 4.05 10.71 -10.89
CA GLU A 143 3.07 11.80 -10.91
C GLU A 143 1.64 11.30 -10.64
N PRO A 144 1.37 10.72 -9.45
CA PRO A 144 0.07 10.12 -9.14
C PRO A 144 -1.04 11.16 -8.95
N ASP A 145 -2.28 10.72 -9.15
CA ASP A 145 -3.49 11.47 -8.82
C ASP A 145 -3.94 11.26 -7.37
N VAL A 146 -3.57 10.12 -6.77
CA VAL A 146 -3.92 9.75 -5.39
C VAL A 146 -2.68 9.26 -4.65
N LEU A 147 -2.42 9.78 -3.47
CA LEU A 147 -1.45 9.20 -2.52
C LEU A 147 -2.20 8.69 -1.29
N TRP A 148 -2.19 7.39 -1.12
CA TRP A 148 -2.89 6.67 -0.08
C TRP A 148 -1.90 6.12 0.95
N THR A 149 -1.77 6.79 2.09
CA THR A 149 -0.87 6.37 3.17
C THR A 149 -1.58 5.42 4.14
N ASP A 150 -0.79 4.59 4.81
CA ASP A 150 -1.24 3.62 5.83
C ASP A 150 -0.11 3.35 6.82
N GLY A 151 -0.41 2.63 7.90
CA GLY A 151 0.60 2.35 8.92
C GLY A 151 0.90 3.55 9.81
N GLU A 152 -0.04 4.49 9.89
CA GLU A 152 0.08 5.74 10.64
C GLU A 152 -0.03 5.56 12.16
N TRP A 153 -0.59 4.45 12.63
CA TRP A 153 -1.06 4.23 14.00
C TRP A 153 0.00 4.23 15.09
N ASP A 154 1.28 3.94 14.76
CA ASP A 154 2.34 3.87 15.76
C ASP A 154 2.75 5.26 16.27
N HIS A 155 2.59 6.31 15.47
CA HIS A 155 3.11 7.63 15.78
C HIS A 155 2.18 8.76 15.33
N PRO A 156 2.23 9.94 16.01
CA PRO A 156 1.52 11.13 15.54
C PRO A 156 2.15 11.72 14.28
N ALA A 157 1.38 12.55 13.57
CA ALA A 157 1.79 13.24 12.35
C ALA A 157 3.12 14.00 12.48
N LYS A 158 3.38 14.57 13.65
CA LYS A 158 4.64 15.26 13.96
C LYS A 158 5.85 14.32 13.86
N THR A 159 5.73 13.10 14.33
CA THR A 159 6.83 12.10 14.25
C THR A 159 7.05 11.65 12.82
N TRP A 160 5.98 11.44 12.04
CA TRP A 160 6.03 11.12 10.62
C TRP A 160 6.47 12.30 9.76
N GLN A 161 6.56 13.53 10.30
CA GLN A 161 6.81 14.77 9.57
C GLN A 161 5.81 14.98 8.42
N SER A 162 4.57 14.57 8.64
CA SER A 162 3.50 14.58 7.63
C SER A 162 3.20 15.99 7.12
N GLU A 163 3.20 17.00 7.99
CA GLU A 163 2.97 18.40 7.60
C GLU A 163 4.03 18.90 6.62
N ALA A 164 5.32 18.61 6.88
CA ALA A 164 6.41 19.01 6.02
C ALA A 164 6.34 18.33 4.65
N PHE A 165 5.97 17.03 4.62
CA PHE A 165 5.77 16.32 3.38
C PHE A 165 4.58 16.86 2.58
N LEU A 166 3.44 17.09 3.23
CA LEU A 166 2.23 17.61 2.60
C LEU A 166 2.44 19.06 2.12
N ALA A 167 3.19 19.87 2.87
CA ALA A 167 3.57 21.21 2.42
C ALA A 167 4.36 21.16 1.12
N TRP A 168 5.36 20.27 1.03
CA TRP A 168 6.08 20.04 -0.23
C TRP A 168 5.15 19.54 -1.34
N LEU A 169 4.29 18.57 -1.03
CA LEU A 169 3.39 17.94 -1.99
C LEU A 169 2.46 18.96 -2.65
N PHE A 170 1.84 19.84 -1.86
CA PHE A 170 0.82 20.79 -2.33
C PHE A 170 1.38 22.15 -2.75
N ASN A 171 2.68 22.45 -2.51
CA ASN A 171 3.25 23.73 -2.94
C ASN A 171 4.34 23.59 -4.01
N GLU A 172 5.08 22.48 -4.03
CA GLU A 172 6.29 22.36 -4.83
C GLU A 172 6.24 21.21 -5.84
N SER A 173 5.47 20.13 -5.57
CA SER A 173 5.45 18.97 -6.45
C SER A 173 4.78 19.30 -7.80
N LYS A 174 5.11 18.52 -8.83
CA LYS A 174 4.47 18.67 -10.15
C LYS A 174 2.98 18.33 -10.15
N VAL A 175 2.51 17.58 -9.15
CA VAL A 175 1.12 17.11 -9.04
C VAL A 175 0.29 17.96 -8.08
N LYS A 176 0.82 19.04 -7.54
CA LYS A 176 0.24 19.87 -6.48
C LYS A 176 -1.18 20.33 -6.73
N ASP A 177 -1.56 20.55 -7.99
CA ASP A 177 -2.86 21.10 -8.36
C ASP A 177 -3.93 20.01 -8.60
N GLN A 178 -3.54 18.71 -8.60
CA GLN A 178 -4.43 17.61 -8.94
C GLN A 178 -4.47 16.48 -7.92
N ILE A 179 -3.38 16.28 -7.15
CA ILE A 179 -3.26 15.16 -6.23
C ILE A 179 -4.22 15.28 -5.05
N VAL A 180 -4.83 14.16 -4.68
CA VAL A 180 -5.60 14.02 -3.45
C VAL A 180 -4.94 13.02 -2.53
N VAL A 181 -5.13 13.21 -1.22
CA VAL A 181 -4.56 12.35 -0.18
C VAL A 181 -5.65 11.88 0.77
N ASN A 182 -5.48 10.67 1.31
CA ASN A 182 -6.35 10.15 2.35
C ASN A 182 -6.08 10.82 3.72
N ASP A 183 -6.71 10.33 4.78
CA ASP A 183 -6.64 10.88 6.14
C ASP A 183 -5.66 10.16 7.07
N ARG A 184 -4.80 9.24 6.58
CA ARG A 184 -3.91 8.40 7.37
C ARG A 184 -2.47 8.92 7.40
N TRP A 185 -2.25 10.03 8.08
CA TRP A 185 -0.96 10.73 8.14
C TRP A 185 -0.32 10.75 9.53
N GLY A 186 -0.98 10.15 10.51
CA GLY A 186 -0.59 10.03 11.90
C GLY A 186 -1.77 9.49 12.71
N ASN A 187 -1.51 8.90 13.88
CA ASN A 187 -2.56 8.38 14.76
C ASN A 187 -3.51 9.48 15.27
N ASP A 188 -3.15 10.73 15.08
CA ASP A 188 -3.89 11.94 15.45
C ASP A 188 -4.60 12.63 14.27
N THR A 189 -4.52 12.10 13.03
CA THR A 189 -5.07 12.77 11.84
C THR A 189 -6.33 12.13 11.28
N LYS A 190 -6.55 10.85 11.55
CA LYS A 190 -7.65 10.08 10.95
C LYS A 190 -9.02 10.71 11.22
N GLY A 191 -9.78 10.91 10.17
CA GLY A 191 -11.08 11.57 10.22
C GLY A 191 -11.04 13.10 10.35
N GLN A 192 -9.87 13.72 10.55
CA GLN A 192 -9.73 15.17 10.76
C GLN A 192 -9.11 15.88 9.56
N HIS A 193 -8.07 15.31 8.98
CA HIS A 193 -7.27 15.90 7.90
C HIS A 193 -7.30 15.00 6.64
N GLY A 194 -6.79 15.50 5.51
CA GLY A 194 -6.81 14.82 4.22
C GLY A 194 -7.90 15.33 3.27
N SER A 195 -7.81 14.93 2.02
CA SER A 195 -8.78 15.27 0.97
C SER A 195 -10.07 14.46 1.11
N PHE A 196 -9.96 13.23 1.58
CA PHE A 196 -11.07 12.32 1.83
C PHE A 196 -10.82 11.46 3.07
N ARG A 197 -11.90 10.94 3.65
CA ARG A 197 -11.86 10.02 4.79
C ARG A 197 -11.79 8.58 4.32
N THR A 198 -11.16 7.72 5.13
CA THR A 198 -11.11 6.28 4.87
C THR A 198 -11.80 5.49 5.96
N SER A 199 -12.46 4.42 5.54
CA SER A 199 -13.03 3.39 6.40
C SER A 199 -12.65 2.01 5.85
N GLU A 200 -12.50 1.03 6.73
CA GLU A 200 -12.26 -0.36 6.38
C GLU A 200 -13.29 -1.24 7.05
N TYR A 201 -14.10 -1.94 6.25
CA TYR A 201 -15.17 -2.82 6.75
C TYR A 201 -16.12 -2.10 7.75
N GLY A 202 -16.20 -0.77 7.66
CA GLY A 202 -16.91 0.07 8.62
C GLY A 202 -18.37 0.26 8.31
N GLN A 203 -18.94 -0.48 7.36
CA GLN A 203 -20.35 -0.39 6.94
C GLN A 203 -20.78 1.04 6.62
N GLY A 204 -19.95 1.78 5.93
CA GLY A 204 -20.23 3.17 5.57
C GLY A 204 -20.17 4.15 6.73
N ALA A 205 -19.45 3.82 7.82
CA ALA A 205 -19.31 4.71 8.98
C ALA A 205 -18.78 6.11 8.63
N ALA A 206 -18.05 6.23 7.52
CA ALA A 206 -17.60 7.51 6.98
C ALA A 206 -18.67 8.24 6.17
N SER A 207 -19.78 7.58 5.78
CA SER A 207 -20.83 8.14 4.91
C SER A 207 -21.58 9.33 5.52
N ASN A 208 -21.64 9.46 6.84
CA ASN A 208 -22.22 10.61 7.54
C ASN A 208 -21.35 11.87 7.51
N SER A 209 -20.22 11.82 6.80
CA SER A 209 -19.30 12.94 6.65
C SER A 209 -19.78 13.88 5.54
N GLN A 210 -19.65 15.19 5.77
CA GLN A 210 -19.77 16.18 4.69
C GLN A 210 -18.56 16.18 3.72
N ARG A 211 -17.51 15.44 4.06
CA ARG A 211 -16.31 15.27 3.21
C ARG A 211 -16.44 14.03 2.33
N PRO A 212 -15.82 13.99 1.17
CA PRO A 212 -15.64 12.75 0.41
C PRO A 212 -15.07 11.64 1.30
N TRP A 213 -15.49 10.42 1.04
CA TRP A 213 -15.04 9.26 1.80
C TRP A 213 -14.85 8.05 0.89
N GLU A 214 -14.03 7.12 1.34
CA GLU A 214 -13.73 5.86 0.67
C GLU A 214 -13.91 4.71 1.66
N GLU A 215 -14.61 3.68 1.25
CA GLU A 215 -14.73 2.43 1.99
C GLU A 215 -13.80 1.39 1.36
N CYS A 216 -12.83 0.88 2.14
CA CYS A 216 -11.95 -0.19 1.71
C CYS A 216 -12.46 -1.52 2.24
N ARG A 217 -12.78 -2.45 1.34
CA ARG A 217 -13.15 -3.82 1.70
C ARG A 217 -12.68 -4.82 0.66
N GLY A 218 -12.43 -6.05 1.09
CA GLY A 218 -12.15 -7.15 0.19
C GLY A 218 -13.41 -7.55 -0.58
N MET A 219 -13.23 -7.97 -1.82
CA MET A 219 -14.31 -8.59 -2.60
C MET A 219 -14.54 -10.04 -2.22
N GLY A 220 -13.52 -10.74 -1.70
CA GLY A 220 -13.60 -12.10 -1.19
C GLY A 220 -13.63 -12.12 0.35
N GLU A 221 -13.73 -13.32 0.93
CA GLU A 221 -13.70 -13.53 2.38
C GLU A 221 -12.32 -13.29 2.98
N SER A 222 -11.24 -13.54 2.21
CA SER A 222 -9.87 -13.29 2.63
C SER A 222 -9.47 -11.85 2.37
N PHE A 223 -8.67 -11.27 3.26
CA PHE A 223 -8.12 -9.92 3.09
C PHE A 223 -7.21 -9.78 1.85
N GLY A 224 -6.56 -10.83 1.42
CA GLY A 224 -5.73 -10.86 0.22
C GLY A 224 -6.07 -12.07 -0.65
N TYR A 225 -5.29 -12.28 -1.71
CA TYR A 225 -5.47 -13.43 -2.56
C TYR A 225 -5.36 -14.75 -1.77
N ASN A 226 -6.38 -15.57 -1.90
CA ASN A 226 -6.41 -16.92 -1.32
C ASN A 226 -6.82 -17.92 -2.43
N ARG A 227 -5.90 -18.80 -2.80
CA ARG A 227 -6.14 -19.82 -3.85
C ARG A 227 -7.27 -20.81 -3.53
N ASN A 228 -7.69 -20.88 -2.27
CA ASN A 228 -8.76 -21.78 -1.84
C ASN A 228 -10.14 -21.11 -1.89
N GLU A 229 -10.22 -19.83 -2.20
CA GLU A 229 -11.50 -19.16 -2.44
C GLU A 229 -12.09 -19.60 -3.77
N ASN A 230 -13.37 -19.95 -3.74
CA ASN A 230 -14.19 -20.20 -4.92
C ASN A 230 -15.06 -18.98 -5.22
N LEU A 231 -15.80 -18.99 -6.33
CA LEU A 231 -16.62 -17.85 -6.75
C LEU A 231 -17.76 -17.51 -5.78
N GLU A 232 -18.24 -18.48 -4.99
CA GLU A 232 -19.32 -18.27 -4.00
C GLU A 232 -18.85 -17.47 -2.79
N MET A 233 -17.53 -17.43 -2.55
CA MET A 233 -16.90 -16.65 -1.47
C MET A 233 -16.67 -15.19 -1.85
N TYR A 234 -16.91 -14.82 -3.11
CA TYR A 234 -16.80 -13.42 -3.56
C TYR A 234 -18.16 -12.72 -3.45
N GLN A 235 -18.12 -11.46 -3.02
CA GLN A 235 -19.32 -10.64 -2.97
C GLN A 235 -19.87 -10.42 -4.38
N SER A 236 -21.20 -10.49 -4.50
CA SER A 236 -21.88 -10.09 -5.74
C SER A 236 -21.78 -8.58 -5.96
N GLY A 237 -21.98 -8.14 -7.21
CA GLY A 237 -22.03 -6.70 -7.51
C GLY A 237 -23.09 -5.96 -6.66
N GLU A 238 -24.23 -6.58 -6.36
CA GLU A 238 -25.25 -6.03 -5.48
C GLU A 238 -24.76 -5.85 -4.04
N GLN A 239 -24.07 -6.85 -3.50
CA GLN A 239 -23.46 -6.78 -2.15
C GLN A 239 -22.33 -5.76 -2.03
N LEU A 240 -21.64 -5.45 -3.12
CA LEU A 240 -20.58 -4.43 -3.13
C LEU A 240 -21.11 -3.00 -3.17
N VAL A 241 -22.34 -2.79 -3.67
CA VAL A 241 -22.95 -1.45 -3.85
C VAL A 241 -23.86 -1.07 -2.68
N HIS A 242 -24.31 -2.02 -1.88
CA HIS A 242 -25.14 -1.84 -0.70
C HIS A 242 -24.35 -2.01 0.60
#